data_5b28093b9fc78c754a1f3519fbfbb2db
#
_entry.id   5b28093b9fc78c754a1f3519fbfbb2db
#
_cell.length_a   1.000
_cell.length_b   1.000
_cell.length_c   1.000
_cell.angle_alpha   90.00
_cell.angle_beta   90.00
_cell.angle_gamma   90.00
#
_symmetry.space_group_name_H-M   'P 1'
#
loop_
_entity.id
_entity.type
_entity.pdbx_description
1 polymer ?
#
loop_
_entity_poly.entity_id
_entity_poly.type
_entity_poly.pdbx_seq_one_letter_code
_entity_poly.pdbx_strand_id
1 'polypeptide(L)'
;YVVTSLLHPEVLPKMSFEKEGIPDDCRTLVVVPMLLTTPTAIQSQLNRLEIHYLGNTDPNLRFSLLSDFSDAPQQNMPEDAEYIDIVARGVEELNRRHGEGHFFLFHRTRMWSESEQRWIGWERKRGKLEQLNQFLTGEPTPELEGFLHAGDRAQLEGIRFVITLDADT
;
A
#
# COMPACT_ATOMS: atom_id res chain seq x y z
N TYR A 1 -13.50 -29.58 -26.45
CA TYR A 1 -14.89 -29.32 -25.96
C TYR A 1 -15.47 -30.50 -25.20
N VAL A 2 -15.13 -31.76 -25.50
CA VAL A 2 -15.71 -32.96 -24.87
C VAL A 2 -15.13 -33.21 -23.47
N VAL A 3 -13.87 -32.88 -23.23
CA VAL A 3 -13.19 -33.11 -21.93
C VAL A 3 -13.71 -32.17 -20.84
N THR A 4 -14.06 -30.94 -21.16
CA THR A 4 -14.60 -29.95 -20.22
C THR A 4 -16.05 -30.19 -19.83
N SER A 5 -16.79 -31.02 -20.57
CA SER A 5 -18.16 -31.42 -20.23
C SER A 5 -18.22 -32.62 -19.27
N LEU A 6 -17.14 -33.37 -19.15
CA LEU A 6 -17.05 -34.57 -18.27
C LEU A 6 -16.38 -34.25 -16.92
N LEU A 7 -15.59 -33.21 -16.84
CA LEU A 7 -14.98 -32.72 -15.60
C LEU A 7 -15.73 -31.44 -15.21
N HIS A 8 -16.58 -31.53 -14.21
CA HIS A 8 -17.12 -30.32 -13.57
C HIS A 8 -15.95 -29.62 -12.90
N PRO A 9 -15.51 -28.42 -13.38
CA PRO A 9 -14.47 -27.68 -12.68
C PRO A 9 -14.99 -27.39 -11.28
N GLU A 10 -14.17 -27.63 -10.27
CA GLU A 10 -14.46 -27.17 -8.92
C GLU A 10 -14.60 -25.64 -8.99
N VAL A 11 -15.83 -25.16 -8.87
CA VAL A 11 -16.10 -23.73 -8.77
C VAL A 11 -15.65 -23.29 -7.39
N LEU A 12 -14.61 -22.46 -7.33
CA LEU A 12 -14.22 -21.82 -6.08
C LEU A 12 -15.46 -21.10 -5.50
N PRO A 13 -15.77 -21.27 -4.23
CA PRO A 13 -16.90 -20.59 -3.61
C PRO A 13 -16.74 -19.08 -3.80
N LYS A 14 -17.74 -18.44 -4.42
CA LYS A 14 -17.75 -16.98 -4.56
C LYS A 14 -17.96 -16.40 -3.17
N MET A 15 -16.94 -15.77 -2.62
CA MET A 15 -17.08 -14.97 -1.41
C MET A 15 -17.90 -13.72 -1.77
N SER A 16 -19.13 -13.64 -1.29
CA SER A 16 -20.01 -12.49 -1.48
C SER A 16 -20.10 -11.73 -0.16
N PHE A 17 -19.34 -10.65 -0.04
CA PHE A 17 -19.35 -9.80 1.16
C PHE A 17 -20.39 -8.68 1.13
N GLU A 18 -21.23 -8.63 0.10
CA GLU A 18 -22.21 -7.55 -0.10
C GLU A 18 -23.24 -7.40 1.03
N LYS A 19 -23.54 -8.47 1.75
CA LYS A 19 -24.58 -8.47 2.81
C LYS A 19 -24.00 -8.56 4.22
N GLU A 20 -22.92 -9.30 4.40
CA GLU A 20 -22.38 -9.65 5.72
C GLU A 20 -21.11 -8.91 6.04
N GLY A 21 -20.55 -8.17 5.06
CA GLY A 21 -19.24 -7.54 5.16
C GLY A 21 -18.09 -8.55 5.12
N ILE A 22 -16.87 -8.04 5.24
CA ILE A 22 -15.65 -8.85 5.30
C ILE A 22 -15.54 -9.46 6.70
N PRO A 23 -15.41 -10.80 6.85
CA PRO A 23 -15.23 -11.42 8.14
C PRO A 23 -13.95 -10.96 8.86
N ASP A 24 -13.95 -10.99 10.20
CA ASP A 24 -12.80 -10.55 11.00
C ASP A 24 -11.51 -11.33 10.73
N ASP A 25 -11.63 -12.59 10.33
CA ASP A 25 -10.51 -13.43 9.93
C ASP A 25 -10.04 -13.20 8.48
N CYS A 26 -10.71 -12.29 7.76
CA CYS A 26 -10.39 -11.88 6.40
C CYS A 26 -9.97 -10.40 6.31
N ARG A 27 -9.46 -9.80 7.40
CA ARG A 27 -8.96 -8.42 7.39
C ARG A 27 -8.03 -8.17 6.22
N THR A 28 -8.28 -7.12 5.46
CA THR A 28 -7.62 -6.86 4.19
C THR A 28 -7.01 -5.46 4.16
N LEU A 29 -5.78 -5.37 3.68
CA LEU A 29 -5.11 -4.10 3.37
C LEU A 29 -5.14 -3.86 1.86
N VAL A 30 -5.77 -2.77 1.44
CA VAL A 30 -5.73 -2.28 0.06
C VAL A 30 -4.51 -1.38 -0.09
N VAL A 31 -3.64 -1.69 -1.03
CA VAL A 31 -2.34 -1.04 -1.21
C VAL A 31 -2.27 -0.40 -2.58
N VAL A 32 -1.97 0.90 -2.63
CA VAL A 32 -1.74 1.65 -3.86
C VAL A 32 -0.24 2.00 -3.95
N PRO A 33 0.55 1.27 -4.75
CA PRO A 33 1.95 1.60 -4.97
C PRO A 33 2.08 2.89 -5.78
N MET A 34 2.93 3.82 -5.34
CA MET A 34 3.15 5.09 -6.04
C MET A 34 4.61 5.53 -6.00
N LEU A 35 4.93 6.53 -6.81
CA LEU A 35 6.18 7.31 -6.72
C LEU A 35 5.85 8.72 -6.23
N LEU A 36 6.66 9.24 -5.32
CA LEU A 36 6.61 10.64 -4.91
C LEU A 36 7.33 11.48 -5.96
N THR A 37 6.60 12.23 -6.76
CA THR A 37 7.14 12.98 -7.90
C THR A 37 6.87 14.48 -7.82
N THR A 38 5.64 14.86 -7.55
CA THR A 38 5.23 16.27 -7.42
C THR A 38 4.11 16.39 -6.38
N PRO A 39 3.96 17.57 -5.73
CA PRO A 39 2.84 17.81 -4.80
C PRO A 39 1.47 17.55 -5.41
N THR A 40 1.28 17.92 -6.70
CA THR A 40 0.01 17.68 -7.41
C THR A 40 -0.26 16.17 -7.62
N ALA A 41 0.76 15.40 -7.99
CA ALA A 41 0.63 13.95 -8.14
C ALA A 41 0.32 13.29 -6.79
N ILE A 42 0.98 13.71 -5.70
CA ILE A 42 0.71 13.23 -4.35
C ILE A 42 -0.74 13.51 -3.96
N GLN A 43 -1.22 14.73 -4.15
CA GLN A 43 -2.61 15.09 -3.83
C GLN A 43 -3.62 14.27 -4.65
N SER A 44 -3.32 14.02 -5.92
CA SER A 44 -4.17 13.17 -6.77
C SER A 44 -4.28 11.75 -6.22
N GLN A 45 -3.18 11.16 -5.73
CA GLN A 45 -3.19 9.82 -5.14
C GLN A 45 -3.92 9.78 -3.79
N LEU A 46 -3.79 10.80 -2.96
CA LEU A 46 -4.57 10.94 -1.73
C LEU A 46 -6.09 11.00 -2.01
N ASN A 47 -6.50 11.78 -3.00
CA ASN A 47 -7.90 11.86 -3.41
C ASN A 47 -8.42 10.52 -3.95
N ARG A 48 -7.62 9.79 -4.74
CA ARG A 48 -7.98 8.45 -5.21
C ARG A 48 -8.10 7.45 -4.06
N LEU A 49 -7.18 7.48 -3.10
CA LEU A 49 -7.25 6.62 -1.92
C LEU A 49 -8.55 6.87 -1.14
N GLU A 50 -8.94 8.13 -0.97
CA GLU A 50 -10.22 8.51 -0.36
C GLU A 50 -11.43 7.98 -1.14
N ILE A 51 -11.41 8.07 -2.48
CA ILE A 51 -12.47 7.53 -3.34
C ILE A 51 -12.58 6.00 -3.19
N HIS A 52 -11.45 5.29 -3.14
CA HIS A 52 -11.45 3.84 -2.90
C HIS A 52 -12.07 3.48 -1.55
N TYR A 53 -11.75 4.23 -0.51
CA TYR A 53 -12.35 4.07 0.81
C TYR A 53 -13.85 4.32 0.79
N LEU A 54 -14.30 5.44 0.21
CA LEU A 54 -15.72 5.82 0.16
C LEU A 54 -16.57 4.83 -0.66
N GLY A 55 -15.97 4.22 -1.68
CA GLY A 55 -16.62 3.19 -2.50
C GLY A 55 -16.66 1.80 -1.87
N ASN A 56 -15.87 1.56 -0.80
CA ASN A 56 -15.70 0.24 -0.20
C ASN A 56 -15.59 0.35 1.32
N THR A 57 -16.61 0.93 1.96
CA THR A 57 -16.61 1.13 3.40
C THR A 57 -16.91 -0.19 4.13
N ASP A 58 -15.89 -0.78 4.75
CA ASP A 58 -15.99 -1.99 5.55
C ASP A 58 -15.03 -1.90 6.75
N PRO A 59 -15.46 -2.30 7.97
CA PRO A 59 -14.61 -2.21 9.17
C PRO A 59 -13.35 -3.07 9.10
N ASN A 60 -13.31 -4.08 8.24
CA ASN A 60 -12.17 -4.97 8.04
C ASN A 60 -11.33 -4.63 6.80
N LEU A 61 -11.59 -3.48 6.14
CA LEU A 61 -10.72 -2.90 5.13
C LEU A 61 -9.84 -1.80 5.70
N ARG A 62 -8.58 -1.82 5.27
CA ARG A 62 -7.58 -0.76 5.50
C ARG A 62 -7.04 -0.31 4.16
N PHE A 63 -6.62 0.94 4.05
CA PHE A 63 -6.14 1.53 2.81
C PHE A 63 -4.77 2.14 3.00
N SER A 64 -3.86 1.93 2.06
CA SER A 64 -2.51 2.47 2.20
C SER A 64 -1.93 2.96 0.89
N LEU A 65 -1.10 4.00 0.99
CA LEU A 65 -0.12 4.35 -0.02
C LEU A 65 1.18 3.64 0.29
N LEU A 66 1.78 3.03 -0.73
CA LEU A 66 3.09 2.37 -0.65
C LEU A 66 4.05 3.09 -1.59
N SER A 67 4.81 4.03 -1.03
CA SER A 67 5.56 5.01 -1.80
C SER A 67 7.06 4.75 -1.86
N ASP A 68 7.65 5.14 -2.99
CA ASP A 68 9.09 5.30 -3.19
C ASP A 68 9.35 6.73 -3.68
N PHE A 69 10.59 7.18 -3.53
CA PHE A 69 11.10 8.30 -4.33
C PHE A 69 11.47 7.86 -5.74
N SER A 70 11.49 8.82 -6.69
CA SER A 70 12.04 8.60 -8.02
C SER A 70 13.54 8.33 -7.95
N ASP A 71 14.08 7.61 -8.95
CA ASP A 71 15.51 7.34 -9.07
C ASP A 71 16.30 8.65 -9.14
N ALA A 72 17.45 8.72 -8.44
CA ALA A 72 18.21 9.95 -8.29
C ALA A 72 19.73 9.71 -8.27
N PRO A 73 20.54 10.75 -8.54
CA PRO A 73 22.01 10.66 -8.43
C PRO A 73 22.50 10.61 -6.97
N GLN A 74 21.65 10.97 -6.01
CA GLN A 74 21.94 10.96 -4.58
C GLN A 74 20.86 10.20 -3.81
N GLN A 75 21.21 9.70 -2.63
CA GLN A 75 20.27 9.00 -1.77
C GLN A 75 19.11 9.90 -1.34
N ASN A 76 19.43 11.13 -0.94
CA ASN A 76 18.48 12.13 -0.51
C ASN A 76 18.55 13.35 -1.44
N MET A 77 17.42 13.77 -1.94
CA MET A 77 17.26 14.97 -2.76
C MET A 77 16.63 16.10 -1.91
N PRO A 78 16.86 17.37 -2.26
CA PRO A 78 16.36 18.50 -1.47
C PRO A 78 14.84 18.50 -1.26
N GLU A 79 14.09 18.02 -2.25
CA GLU A 79 12.62 17.98 -2.26
C GLU A 79 12.01 16.77 -1.50
N ASP A 80 12.79 15.75 -1.18
CA ASP A 80 12.33 14.49 -0.60
C ASP A 80 11.57 14.71 0.72
N ALA A 81 12.12 15.56 1.59
CA ALA A 81 11.54 15.86 2.88
C ALA A 81 10.17 16.56 2.76
N GLU A 82 10.03 17.46 1.78
CA GLU A 82 8.76 18.13 1.48
C GLU A 82 7.71 17.13 0.99
N TYR A 83 8.08 16.24 0.06
CA TYR A 83 7.15 15.27 -0.52
C TYR A 83 6.64 14.28 0.52
N ILE A 84 7.53 13.77 1.38
CA ILE A 84 7.11 12.84 2.43
C ILE A 84 6.21 13.51 3.46
N ASP A 85 6.47 14.77 3.81
CA ASP A 85 5.67 15.56 4.72
C ASP A 85 4.26 15.87 4.16
N ILE A 86 4.16 16.18 2.86
CA ILE A 86 2.87 16.39 2.18
C ILE A 86 2.02 15.12 2.23
N VAL A 87 2.58 13.96 1.87
CA VAL A 87 1.82 12.71 1.82
C VAL A 87 1.46 12.22 3.22
N ALA A 88 2.36 12.35 4.20
CA ALA A 88 2.10 11.96 5.59
C ALA A 88 0.94 12.78 6.19
N ARG A 89 1.02 14.11 6.08
CA ARG A 89 -0.08 15.00 6.53
C ARG A 89 -1.39 14.71 5.79
N GLY A 90 -1.32 14.37 4.50
CA GLY A 90 -2.51 13.98 3.75
C GLY A 90 -3.18 12.72 4.30
N VAL A 91 -2.40 11.69 4.65
CA VAL A 91 -2.90 10.46 5.27
C VAL A 91 -3.47 10.72 6.68
N GLU A 92 -2.80 11.53 7.49
CA GLU A 92 -3.29 11.94 8.81
C GLU A 92 -4.63 12.71 8.70
N GLU A 93 -4.75 13.60 7.72
CA GLU A 93 -6.00 14.33 7.45
C GLU A 93 -7.14 13.40 7.02
N LEU A 94 -6.85 12.37 6.22
CA LEU A 94 -7.85 11.35 5.86
C LEU A 94 -8.32 10.57 7.11
N ASN A 95 -7.39 10.17 7.98
CA ASN A 95 -7.74 9.52 9.25
C ASN A 95 -8.57 10.44 10.14
N ARG A 96 -8.22 11.73 10.25
CA ARG A 96 -8.98 12.70 11.03
C ARG A 96 -10.42 12.88 10.51
N ARG A 97 -10.63 12.81 9.18
CA ARG A 97 -11.97 12.95 8.57
C ARG A 97 -12.84 11.71 8.66
N HIS A 98 -12.26 10.55 8.49
CA HIS A 98 -12.99 9.28 8.33
C HIS A 98 -12.89 8.33 9.52
N GLY A 99 -12.11 8.70 10.54
CA GLY A 99 -11.81 7.88 11.70
C GLY A 99 -10.40 7.29 11.66
N GLU A 100 -9.81 7.16 12.83
CA GLU A 100 -8.45 6.67 12.98
C GLU A 100 -8.31 5.20 12.55
N GLY A 101 -7.16 4.89 11.95
CA GLY A 101 -6.78 3.51 11.63
C GLY A 101 -7.31 2.98 10.31
N HIS A 102 -7.86 3.83 9.43
CA HIS A 102 -8.28 3.44 8.09
C HIS A 102 -7.20 3.63 7.04
N PHE A 103 -6.33 4.65 7.19
CA PHE A 103 -5.35 5.03 6.18
C PHE A 103 -3.93 4.96 6.71
N PHE A 104 -3.00 4.47 5.85
CA PHE A 104 -1.60 4.25 6.19
C PHE A 104 -0.68 4.76 5.08
N LEU A 105 0.51 5.19 5.47
CA LEU A 105 1.60 5.48 4.55
C LEU A 105 2.78 4.58 4.86
N PHE A 106 3.18 3.78 3.89
CA PHE A 106 4.47 3.08 3.88
C PHE A 106 5.39 3.77 2.89
N HIS A 107 6.63 3.99 3.29
CA HIS A 107 7.63 4.64 2.45
C HIS A 107 8.98 3.94 2.53
N ARG A 108 9.66 3.85 1.39
CA ARG A 108 11.01 3.30 1.29
C ARG A 108 12.01 4.38 0.90
N THR A 109 13.19 4.32 1.52
CA THR A 109 14.34 5.10 1.11
C THR A 109 14.98 4.49 -0.14
N ARG A 110 15.74 5.32 -0.88
CA ARG A 110 16.55 4.84 -2.02
C ARG A 110 17.73 3.99 -1.55
N MET A 111 18.07 2.98 -2.33
CA MET A 111 19.25 2.14 -2.18
C MET A 111 20.15 2.30 -3.40
N TRP A 112 21.46 2.17 -3.21
CA TRP A 112 22.41 2.22 -4.33
C TRP A 112 22.30 0.98 -5.21
N SER A 113 22.18 1.18 -6.51
CA SER A 113 22.19 0.12 -7.52
C SER A 113 23.50 0.15 -8.30
N GLU A 114 24.31 -0.87 -8.12
CA GLU A 114 25.58 -1.00 -8.87
C GLU A 114 25.34 -1.17 -10.38
N SER A 115 24.29 -1.83 -10.78
CA SER A 115 23.97 -2.06 -12.19
C SER A 115 23.47 -0.80 -12.89
N GLU A 116 22.71 0.06 -12.19
CA GLU A 116 22.16 1.29 -12.75
C GLU A 116 23.00 2.53 -12.42
N GLN A 117 24.03 2.40 -11.56
CA GLN A 117 24.91 3.47 -11.11
C GLN A 117 24.14 4.69 -10.57
N ARG A 118 23.08 4.41 -9.79
CA ARG A 118 22.23 5.42 -9.18
C ARG A 118 21.47 4.90 -7.95
N TRP A 119 20.86 5.80 -7.24
CA TRP A 119 20.00 5.51 -6.10
C TRP A 119 18.57 5.25 -6.58
N ILE A 120 18.02 4.06 -6.28
CA ILE A 120 16.71 3.60 -6.75
C ILE A 120 15.90 2.99 -5.63
N GLY A 121 14.57 2.82 -5.85
CA GLY A 121 13.76 1.89 -5.08
C GLY A 121 14.09 0.46 -5.47
N TRP A 122 14.68 -0.34 -4.55
CA TRP A 122 15.11 -1.72 -4.82
C TRP A 122 13.98 -2.57 -5.40
N GLU A 123 14.26 -3.28 -6.51
CA GLU A 123 13.28 -4.14 -7.19
C GLU A 123 11.93 -3.44 -7.48
N ARG A 124 11.90 -2.14 -7.47
CA ARG A 124 10.73 -1.32 -7.81
C ARG A 124 9.43 -1.83 -7.14
N LYS A 125 8.36 -2.09 -7.90
CA LYS A 125 7.06 -2.55 -7.38
C LYS A 125 7.17 -3.87 -6.63
N ARG A 126 7.95 -4.84 -7.14
CA ARG A 126 8.13 -6.14 -6.49
C ARG A 126 8.78 -6.00 -5.12
N GLY A 127 9.90 -5.29 -5.04
CA GLY A 127 10.65 -5.12 -3.79
C GLY A 127 9.83 -4.43 -2.71
N LYS A 128 9.04 -3.38 -3.07
CA LYS A 128 8.19 -2.71 -2.07
C LYS A 128 7.07 -3.60 -1.54
N LEU A 129 6.48 -4.45 -2.36
CA LEU A 129 5.46 -5.41 -1.91
C LEU A 129 6.07 -6.50 -1.03
N GLU A 130 7.28 -6.96 -1.33
CA GLU A 130 8.01 -7.91 -0.50
C GLU A 130 8.31 -7.33 0.89
N GLN A 131 8.82 -6.11 0.97
CA GLN A 131 9.06 -5.42 2.24
C GLN A 131 7.77 -5.18 3.02
N LEU A 132 6.66 -4.86 2.35
CA LEU A 132 5.37 -4.74 3.01
C LEU A 132 4.93 -6.08 3.62
N ASN A 133 5.09 -7.19 2.91
CA ASN A 133 4.78 -8.51 3.45
C ASN A 133 5.65 -8.85 4.67
N GLN A 134 6.96 -8.60 4.61
CA GLN A 134 7.87 -8.78 5.75
C GLN A 134 7.44 -7.93 6.96
N PHE A 135 7.06 -6.68 6.72
CA PHE A 135 6.55 -5.80 7.78
C PHE A 135 5.26 -6.35 8.42
N LEU A 136 4.29 -6.81 7.61
CA LEU A 136 3.02 -7.34 8.10
C LEU A 136 3.17 -8.68 8.81
N THR A 137 4.13 -9.52 8.39
CA THR A 137 4.44 -10.80 9.05
C THR A 137 5.30 -10.66 10.30
N GLY A 138 5.77 -9.45 10.59
CA GLY A 138 6.57 -9.14 11.78
C GLY A 138 8.02 -9.59 11.68
N GLU A 139 8.55 -9.80 10.46
CA GLU A 139 9.97 -10.09 10.25
C GLU A 139 10.81 -8.86 10.60
N PRO A 140 11.72 -8.94 11.59
CA PRO A 140 12.56 -7.80 11.95
C PRO A 140 13.71 -7.68 10.96
N THR A 141 13.66 -6.66 10.10
CA THR A 141 14.78 -6.30 9.23
C THR A 141 15.14 -4.82 9.42
N PRO A 142 16.42 -4.46 9.38
CA PRO A 142 16.85 -3.07 9.53
C PRO A 142 16.21 -2.13 8.47
N GLU A 143 15.92 -2.66 7.30
CA GLU A 143 15.32 -1.94 6.17
C GLU A 143 13.86 -1.52 6.43
N LEU A 144 13.22 -2.11 7.45
CA LEU A 144 11.85 -1.78 7.84
C LEU A 144 11.75 -0.73 8.96
N GLU A 145 12.90 -0.25 9.46
CA GLU A 145 12.92 0.86 10.40
C GLU A 145 12.40 2.14 9.70
N GLY A 146 11.33 2.73 10.26
CA GLY A 146 10.67 3.90 9.66
C GLY A 146 9.84 3.61 8.40
N PHE A 147 9.64 2.34 8.03
CA PHE A 147 8.85 1.96 6.84
C PHE A 147 7.38 2.39 6.95
N LEU A 148 6.74 2.21 8.11
CA LEU A 148 5.44 2.82 8.40
C LEU A 148 5.65 4.29 8.80
N HIS A 149 5.25 5.19 7.93
CA HIS A 149 5.49 6.64 8.04
C HIS A 149 4.31 7.41 8.63
N ALA A 150 3.07 6.93 8.37
CA ALA A 150 1.86 7.45 8.99
C ALA A 150 0.83 6.32 9.20
N GLY A 151 0.02 6.45 10.23
CA GLY A 151 -0.96 5.47 10.69
C GLY A 151 -0.49 4.70 11.93
N ASP A 152 -1.42 4.10 12.66
CA ASP A 152 -1.14 3.33 13.86
C ASP A 152 -0.89 1.85 13.54
N ARG A 153 0.31 1.36 13.88
CA ARG A 153 0.70 -0.05 13.66
C ARG A 153 -0.26 -1.05 14.31
N ALA A 154 -0.83 -0.73 15.45
CA ALA A 154 -1.77 -1.61 16.16
C ALA A 154 -3.03 -1.92 15.32
N GLN A 155 -3.42 -1.00 14.44
CA GLN A 155 -4.57 -1.17 13.55
C GLN A 155 -4.30 -2.09 12.35
N LEU A 156 -3.03 -2.48 12.13
CA LEU A 156 -2.61 -3.46 11.11
C LEU A 156 -2.57 -4.89 11.63
N GLU A 157 -2.80 -5.08 12.94
CA GLU A 157 -2.85 -6.42 13.51
C GLU A 157 -4.01 -7.23 12.92
N GLY A 158 -3.74 -8.50 12.59
CA GLY A 158 -4.73 -9.39 12.01
C GLY A 158 -5.00 -9.20 10.52
N ILE A 159 -4.26 -8.34 9.81
CA ILE A 159 -4.29 -8.29 8.34
C ILE A 159 -3.84 -9.65 7.79
N ARG A 160 -4.69 -10.27 6.96
CA ARG A 160 -4.44 -11.59 6.34
C ARG A 160 -4.34 -11.53 4.83
N PHE A 161 -4.93 -10.51 4.22
CA PHE A 161 -4.95 -10.34 2.78
C PHE A 161 -4.44 -8.96 2.38
N VAL A 162 -3.76 -8.90 1.25
CA VAL A 162 -3.30 -7.67 0.63
C VAL A 162 -3.86 -7.61 -0.80
N ILE A 163 -4.58 -6.54 -1.11
CA ILE A 163 -5.04 -6.24 -2.46
C ILE A 163 -4.17 -5.10 -2.99
N THR A 164 -3.47 -5.33 -4.08
CA THR A 164 -2.69 -4.29 -4.74
C THR A 164 -3.46 -3.69 -5.90
N LEU A 165 -3.67 -2.39 -5.87
CA LEU A 165 -4.23 -1.62 -6.99
C LEU A 165 -3.09 -0.94 -7.74
N ASP A 166 -3.23 -0.82 -9.06
CA ASP A 166 -2.30 0.00 -9.84
C ASP A 166 -2.67 1.49 -9.71
N ALA A 167 -1.66 2.37 -9.71
CA ALA A 167 -1.87 3.80 -9.50
C ALA A 167 -2.63 4.50 -10.65
N ASP A 168 -2.78 3.81 -11.78
CA ASP A 168 -3.44 4.26 -13.01
C ASP A 168 -4.82 3.62 -13.25
N THR A 169 -5.30 2.79 -12.32
CA THR A 169 -6.64 2.18 -12.36
C THR A 169 -7.72 3.06 -11.75
#